data_0c9ddea662677ce394d79b7b1c606d63
#
_entry.id   0c9ddea662677ce394d79b7b1c606d63
#
_cell.length_a   1.000
_cell.length_b   1.000
_cell.length_c   1.000
_cell.angle_alpha   90.00
_cell.angle_beta   90.00
_cell.angle_gamma   90.00
#
_symmetry.space_group_name_H-M   'P 1'
#
loop_
_entity.id
_entity.type
_entity.pdbx_description
1 polymer ?
#
loop_
_entity_poly.entity_id
_entity_poly.type
_entity_poly.pdbx_seq_one_letter_code
_entity_poly.pdbx_strand_id
1 'polypeptide(L)'
;MNKAVFVFDLNLLLPEEREEELRAKLAAQIESGVLLLGDEVTFVEAFGAPEGAPVVAFKGEAAAEPAEWATHGAYKLTSRRSAAVGVKELKEAIKAGLVRPFDELEIELSNGETVTAVCGGYVGDGRARFVLKDCLREPWEMNKAATNAGGYLKSEARRHVLEDILPLFPEELREAFEPRNMVEEIDGELHEYADTLWLPSATDVFGAGDWWKAEPDSVQLEIFKEERDRVKSRPDYGTCCWWLRSPLSSYSTIFVFVAADGAVYYITAYLSLGFAPGFDM
;
A
#
# COMPACT_ATOMS: atom_id res chain seq x y z
N MET A 1 -23.45 -2.98 27.04
CA MET A 1 -23.59 -4.17 26.18
C MET A 1 -23.23 -3.72 24.77
N ASN A 2 -22.08 -4.14 24.27
CA ASN A 2 -21.67 -3.78 22.91
C ASN A 2 -22.32 -4.78 21.96
N LYS A 3 -23.18 -4.29 21.08
CA LYS A 3 -23.79 -5.10 20.02
C LYS A 3 -22.78 -5.29 18.89
N ALA A 4 -22.80 -6.45 18.24
CA ALA A 4 -22.07 -6.63 16.99
C ALA A 4 -22.69 -5.75 15.90
N VAL A 5 -21.86 -4.97 15.22
CA VAL A 5 -22.28 -4.10 14.12
C VAL A 5 -21.69 -4.66 12.83
N PHE A 6 -22.54 -4.87 11.84
CA PHE A 6 -22.18 -5.33 10.50
C PHE A 6 -22.39 -4.19 9.52
N VAL A 7 -21.34 -3.82 8.80
CA VAL A 7 -21.38 -2.71 7.85
C VAL A 7 -21.37 -3.25 6.43
N PHE A 8 -22.24 -2.69 5.59
CA PHE A 8 -22.39 -3.04 4.19
C PHE A 8 -22.29 -1.79 3.32
N ASP A 9 -21.78 -1.93 2.11
CA ASP A 9 -21.77 -0.90 1.07
C ASP A 9 -22.91 -1.18 0.09
N LEU A 10 -23.77 -0.19 -0.15
CA LEU A 10 -24.81 -0.27 -1.16
C LEU A 10 -24.19 0.00 -2.52
N ASN A 11 -24.30 -0.97 -3.43
CA ASN A 11 -23.78 -0.86 -4.80
C ASN A 11 -24.65 0.03 -5.69
N LEU A 12 -25.88 0.35 -5.24
CA LEU A 12 -26.86 1.17 -5.93
C LEU A 12 -27.52 2.13 -4.96
N LEU A 13 -27.97 3.28 -5.45
CA LEU A 13 -28.87 4.16 -4.69
C LEU A 13 -30.25 3.51 -4.64
N LEU A 14 -30.67 3.10 -3.45
CA LEU A 14 -31.98 2.48 -3.22
C LEU A 14 -32.94 3.50 -2.58
N PRO A 15 -34.25 3.38 -2.83
CA PRO A 15 -35.27 4.09 -2.04
C PRO A 15 -35.21 3.65 -0.57
N GLU A 16 -35.53 4.56 0.36
CA GLU A 16 -35.50 4.33 1.81
C GLU A 16 -36.24 3.06 2.26
N GLU A 17 -37.41 2.81 1.66
CA GLU A 17 -38.22 1.62 1.93
C GLU A 17 -37.50 0.32 1.55
N ARG A 18 -36.71 0.37 0.45
CA ARG A 18 -35.92 -0.79 0.00
C ARG A 18 -34.67 -1.01 0.84
N GLU A 19 -34.06 0.06 1.33
CA GLU A 19 -32.94 -0.04 2.28
C GLU A 19 -33.37 -0.69 3.60
N GLU A 20 -34.53 -0.33 4.11
CA GLU A 20 -35.07 -0.95 5.34
C GLU A 20 -35.36 -2.45 5.17
N GLU A 21 -35.98 -2.82 4.04
CA GLU A 21 -36.18 -4.24 3.70
C GLU A 21 -34.87 -5.02 3.62
N LEU A 22 -33.86 -4.44 2.97
CA LEU A 22 -32.56 -5.04 2.81
C LEU A 22 -31.85 -5.19 4.18
N ARG A 23 -31.93 -4.16 5.02
CA ARG A 23 -31.41 -4.16 6.38
C ARG A 23 -32.03 -5.28 7.22
N ALA A 24 -33.33 -5.43 7.20
CA ALA A 24 -34.05 -6.47 7.92
C ALA A 24 -33.66 -7.88 7.42
N LYS A 25 -33.51 -8.05 6.12
CA LYS A 25 -33.08 -9.29 5.48
C LYS A 25 -31.67 -9.68 5.89
N LEU A 26 -30.73 -8.73 5.87
CA LEU A 26 -29.34 -8.96 6.27
C LEU A 26 -29.24 -9.31 7.77
N ALA A 27 -29.98 -8.61 8.64
CA ALA A 27 -30.00 -8.89 10.06
C ALA A 27 -30.50 -10.34 10.34
N ALA A 28 -31.56 -10.77 9.68
CA ALA A 28 -32.10 -12.13 9.82
C ALA A 28 -31.11 -13.20 9.28
N GLN A 29 -30.38 -12.91 8.21
CA GLN A 29 -29.34 -13.80 7.68
C GLN A 29 -28.17 -13.95 8.65
N ILE A 30 -27.70 -12.84 9.23
CA ILE A 30 -26.62 -12.85 10.22
C ILE A 30 -27.03 -13.67 11.47
N GLU A 31 -28.25 -13.48 11.96
CA GLU A 31 -28.79 -14.27 13.07
C GLU A 31 -28.87 -15.77 12.78
N SER A 32 -29.14 -16.14 11.53
CA SER A 32 -29.15 -17.54 11.08
C SER A 32 -27.75 -18.14 10.88
N GLY A 33 -26.70 -17.34 10.94
CA GLY A 33 -25.33 -17.74 10.67
C GLY A 33 -24.99 -17.93 9.18
N VAL A 34 -25.90 -17.57 8.28
CA VAL A 34 -25.72 -17.67 6.81
C VAL A 34 -25.94 -16.31 6.20
N LEU A 35 -24.92 -15.77 5.53
CA LEU A 35 -24.97 -14.48 4.85
C LEU A 35 -24.88 -14.70 3.33
N LEU A 36 -25.97 -14.44 2.62
CA LEU A 36 -26.06 -14.49 1.16
C LEU A 36 -26.22 -13.06 0.62
N LEU A 37 -25.17 -12.56 -0.02
CA LEU A 37 -25.14 -11.23 -0.60
C LEU A 37 -25.62 -11.29 -2.06
N GLY A 38 -26.53 -10.38 -2.41
CA GLY A 38 -26.90 -10.14 -3.82
C GLY A 38 -26.06 -9.01 -4.42
N ASP A 39 -26.31 -8.69 -5.68
CA ASP A 39 -25.59 -7.64 -6.42
C ASP A 39 -25.83 -6.22 -5.86
N GLU A 40 -26.85 -6.05 -5.03
CA GLU A 40 -27.27 -4.76 -4.44
C GLU A 40 -26.34 -4.29 -3.30
N VAL A 41 -25.59 -5.23 -2.67
CA VAL A 41 -24.85 -4.93 -1.43
C VAL A 41 -23.54 -5.70 -1.35
N THR A 42 -22.51 -5.05 -0.83
CA THR A 42 -21.22 -5.65 -0.52
C THR A 42 -20.99 -5.61 0.98
N PHE A 43 -20.60 -6.75 1.57
CA PHE A 43 -20.18 -6.77 2.97
C PHE A 43 -18.85 -6.00 3.12
N VAL A 44 -18.83 -5.07 4.06
CA VAL A 44 -17.66 -4.24 4.35
C VAL A 44 -16.93 -4.78 5.57
N GLU A 45 -17.60 -4.84 6.73
CA GLU A 45 -16.96 -5.26 7.97
C GLU A 45 -17.96 -5.65 9.06
N ALA A 46 -17.45 -6.29 10.10
CA ALA A 46 -18.18 -6.50 11.35
C ALA A 46 -17.27 -6.18 12.54
N PHE A 47 -17.80 -5.52 13.54
CA PHE A 47 -17.09 -5.21 14.78
C PHE A 47 -18.00 -5.31 15.99
N GLY A 48 -17.41 -5.49 17.17
CA GLY A 48 -18.13 -5.66 18.43
C GLY A 48 -18.18 -7.10 18.93
N ALA A 49 -18.66 -7.28 20.16
CA ALA A 49 -18.81 -8.60 20.78
C ALA A 49 -20.14 -9.26 20.37
N PRO A 50 -20.21 -10.60 20.25
CA PRO A 50 -21.40 -11.33 19.81
C PRO A 50 -22.50 -11.45 20.88
N GLU A 51 -22.67 -10.46 21.75
CA GLU A 51 -23.73 -10.43 22.77
C GLU A 51 -24.85 -9.47 22.36
N GLY A 52 -25.91 -10.00 21.81
CA GLY A 52 -27.14 -9.27 21.45
C GLY A 52 -27.49 -9.38 19.97
N ALA A 53 -28.66 -8.86 19.60
CA ALA A 53 -29.08 -8.83 18.20
C ALA A 53 -28.10 -8.02 17.36
N PRO A 54 -27.69 -8.51 16.17
CA PRO A 54 -26.78 -7.78 15.28
C PRO A 54 -27.41 -6.46 14.81
N VAL A 55 -26.57 -5.46 14.61
CA VAL A 55 -26.97 -4.20 14.01
C VAL A 55 -26.41 -4.16 12.59
N VAL A 56 -27.27 -3.92 11.62
CA VAL A 56 -26.90 -3.70 10.21
C VAL A 56 -26.82 -2.20 9.97
N ALA A 57 -25.68 -1.70 9.51
CA ALA A 57 -25.49 -0.33 9.08
C ALA A 57 -25.06 -0.28 7.62
N PHE A 58 -25.49 0.73 6.88
CA PHE A 58 -24.98 1.01 5.55
C PHE A 58 -23.90 2.09 5.61
N LYS A 59 -22.94 2.01 4.72
CA LYS A 59 -21.85 2.97 4.63
C LYS A 59 -22.38 4.37 4.38
N GLY A 60 -21.93 5.33 5.20
CA GLY A 60 -22.41 6.72 5.16
C GLY A 60 -23.47 7.05 6.21
N GLU A 61 -24.04 6.06 6.89
CA GLU A 61 -24.86 6.30 8.08
C GLU A 61 -23.96 6.57 9.29
N ALA A 62 -24.27 7.60 10.07
CA ALA A 62 -23.57 7.87 11.33
C ALA A 62 -23.85 6.70 12.30
N ALA A 63 -22.98 5.72 12.31
CA ALA A 63 -22.88 4.80 13.43
C ALA A 63 -22.59 5.67 14.66
N ALA A 64 -23.35 5.51 15.74
CA ALA A 64 -23.17 6.24 16.98
C ALA A 64 -21.68 6.25 17.34
N GLU A 65 -21.12 7.44 17.54
CA GLU A 65 -19.69 7.67 17.75
C GLU A 65 -19.09 6.65 18.70
N PRO A 66 -18.00 5.96 18.29
CA PRO A 66 -17.21 5.19 19.24
C PRO A 66 -16.56 6.18 20.23
N ALA A 67 -16.62 5.84 21.51
CA ALA A 67 -16.04 6.62 22.58
C ALA A 67 -14.63 7.13 22.27
N GLU A 68 -14.38 8.38 22.67
CA GLU A 68 -13.15 9.14 22.62
C GLU A 68 -11.86 8.28 22.51
N TRP A 69 -11.31 8.19 21.31
CA TRP A 69 -9.97 7.63 21.10
C TRP A 69 -8.96 8.75 21.26
N ALA A 70 -8.04 8.55 22.19
CA ALA A 70 -6.99 9.49 22.49
C ALA A 70 -6.17 9.83 21.22
N THR A 71 -6.17 11.10 20.90
CA THR A 71 -5.44 11.71 19.80
C THR A 71 -3.95 11.71 20.07
N HIS A 72 -3.24 10.65 19.68
CA HIS A 72 -1.79 10.68 19.44
C HIS A 72 -1.47 9.63 18.39
N GLY A 73 -1.11 10.07 17.19
CA GLY A 73 -0.61 9.21 16.12
C GLY A 73 -1.65 8.32 15.43
N ALA A 74 -2.85 8.84 15.16
CA ALA A 74 -3.86 8.09 14.43
C ALA A 74 -3.59 8.17 12.91
N TYR A 75 -3.44 7.02 12.27
CA TYR A 75 -3.35 6.89 10.82
C TYR A 75 -4.74 6.63 10.25
N LYS A 76 -5.08 7.32 9.17
CA LYS A 76 -6.35 7.11 8.50
C LYS A 76 -6.19 5.98 7.49
N LEU A 77 -6.71 4.80 7.82
CA LEU A 77 -6.85 3.73 6.85
C LEU A 77 -8.02 4.08 5.94
N THR A 78 -7.72 4.61 4.78
CA THR A 78 -8.71 4.96 3.76
C THR A 78 -8.67 3.95 2.62
N SER A 79 -9.27 2.83 2.85
CA SER A 79 -9.78 2.03 1.77
C SER A 79 -11.25 1.98 1.93
N ARG A 80 -12.04 2.56 1.16
CA ARG A 80 -13.46 2.32 1.35
C ARG A 80 -13.90 2.12 2.85
N ARG A 81 -12.97 2.31 3.81
CA ARG A 81 -13.09 2.21 5.27
C ARG A 81 -12.41 3.42 5.88
N SER A 82 -13.17 4.36 6.39
CA SER A 82 -12.66 5.55 7.05
C SER A 82 -12.64 5.33 8.56
N ALA A 83 -11.55 4.78 9.09
CA ALA A 83 -11.30 4.78 10.52
C ALA A 83 -9.86 5.23 10.77
N ALA A 84 -9.66 6.12 11.73
CA ALA A 84 -8.34 6.42 12.25
C ALA A 84 -7.90 5.23 13.12
N VAL A 85 -6.79 4.57 12.75
CA VAL A 85 -6.25 3.45 13.52
C VAL A 85 -4.83 3.80 13.97
N GLY A 86 -4.48 3.43 15.20
CA GLY A 86 -3.12 3.50 15.68
C GLY A 86 -2.25 2.42 15.04
N VAL A 87 -0.92 2.56 15.14
CA VAL A 87 0.03 1.56 14.61
C VAL A 87 -0.22 0.16 15.18
N LYS A 88 -0.56 0.08 16.47
CA LYS A 88 -0.86 -1.20 17.13
C LYS A 88 -2.07 -1.89 16.53
N GLU A 89 -3.16 -1.17 16.36
CA GLU A 89 -4.40 -1.68 15.75
C GLU A 89 -4.17 -2.06 14.29
N LEU A 90 -3.35 -1.30 13.56
CA LEU A 90 -2.96 -1.64 12.19
C LEU A 90 -2.17 -2.96 12.15
N LYS A 91 -1.18 -3.15 13.04
CA LYS A 91 -0.45 -4.42 13.16
C LYS A 91 -1.37 -5.60 13.52
N GLU A 92 -2.32 -5.40 14.40
CA GLU A 92 -3.32 -6.42 14.75
C GLU A 92 -4.24 -6.75 13.56
N ALA A 93 -4.67 -5.74 12.80
CA ALA A 93 -5.47 -5.93 11.59
C ALA A 93 -4.69 -6.69 10.50
N ILE A 94 -3.40 -6.38 10.32
CA ILE A 94 -2.52 -7.11 9.39
C ILE A 94 -2.42 -8.58 9.81
N LYS A 95 -2.10 -8.87 11.09
CA LYS A 95 -2.00 -10.23 11.61
C LYS A 95 -3.31 -11.03 11.48
N ALA A 96 -4.44 -10.35 11.56
CA ALA A 96 -5.76 -10.94 11.38
C ALA A 96 -6.17 -11.10 9.90
N GLY A 97 -5.35 -10.67 8.93
CA GLY A 97 -5.65 -10.71 7.50
C GLY A 97 -6.80 -9.76 7.09
N LEU A 98 -7.03 -8.71 7.87
CA LEU A 98 -8.13 -7.76 7.63
C LEU A 98 -7.75 -6.63 6.67
N VAL A 99 -6.46 -6.34 6.50
CA VAL A 99 -5.98 -5.39 5.51
C VAL A 99 -5.96 -6.09 4.14
N ARG A 100 -6.42 -5.41 3.10
CA ARG A 100 -6.57 -5.99 1.76
C ARG A 100 -5.77 -5.22 0.73
N PRO A 101 -5.43 -5.82 -0.41
CA PRO A 101 -4.91 -5.07 -1.55
C PRO A 101 -5.82 -3.88 -1.88
N PHE A 102 -5.22 -2.75 -2.22
CA PHE A 102 -5.84 -1.44 -2.43
C PHE A 102 -6.35 -0.72 -1.18
N ASP A 103 -6.16 -1.28 0.02
CA ASP A 103 -6.39 -0.52 1.26
C ASP A 103 -5.34 0.59 1.37
N GLU A 104 -5.79 1.80 1.72
CA GLU A 104 -4.96 3.00 1.75
C GLU A 104 -4.68 3.45 3.19
N LEU A 105 -3.44 3.83 3.45
CA LEU A 105 -2.96 4.39 4.71
C LEU A 105 -2.45 5.82 4.46
N GLU A 106 -3.14 6.82 5.00
CA GLU A 106 -2.69 8.21 4.95
C GLU A 106 -1.63 8.48 6.02
N ILE A 107 -0.52 9.08 5.64
CA ILE A 107 0.63 9.33 6.50
C ILE A 107 1.06 10.79 6.34
N GLU A 108 1.16 11.51 7.46
CA GLU A 108 1.73 12.85 7.50
C GLU A 108 3.23 12.74 7.79
N LEU A 109 4.05 13.22 6.86
CA LEU A 109 5.49 13.24 6.99
C LEU A 109 5.95 14.47 7.79
N SER A 110 7.10 14.39 8.46
CA SER A 110 7.63 15.47 9.29
C SER A 110 7.97 16.76 8.52
N ASN A 111 8.10 16.70 7.20
CA ASN A 111 8.27 17.86 6.32
C ASN A 111 6.94 18.54 5.94
N GLY A 112 5.80 18.05 6.47
CA GLY A 112 4.45 18.56 6.20
C GLY A 112 3.81 18.02 4.91
N GLU A 113 4.44 17.07 4.23
CA GLU A 113 3.85 16.36 3.10
C GLU A 113 2.93 15.25 3.60
N THR A 114 1.70 15.18 3.10
CA THR A 114 0.79 14.06 3.35
C THR A 114 0.89 13.08 2.19
N VAL A 115 1.21 11.84 2.48
CA VAL A 115 1.32 10.75 1.50
C VAL A 115 0.31 9.65 1.80
N THR A 116 -0.06 8.92 0.77
CA THR A 116 -0.91 7.73 0.88
C THR A 116 -0.10 6.49 0.53
N ALA A 117 -0.04 5.51 1.42
CA ALA A 117 0.50 4.19 1.12
C ALA A 117 -0.64 3.23 0.81
N VAL A 118 -0.47 2.40 -0.21
CA VAL A 118 -1.47 1.41 -0.67
C VAL A 118 -0.97 0.02 -0.36
N CYS A 119 -1.81 -0.81 0.24
CA CYS A 119 -1.49 -2.21 0.46
C CYS A 119 -1.42 -2.96 -0.88
N GLY A 120 -0.26 -3.52 -1.19
CA GLY A 120 0.00 -4.34 -2.39
C GLY A 120 -0.32 -5.80 -2.21
N GLY A 121 -0.66 -6.23 -1.00
CA GLY A 121 -0.92 -7.63 -0.64
C GLY A 121 -0.02 -8.15 0.48
N TYR A 122 -0.19 -9.42 0.80
CA TYR A 122 0.59 -10.11 1.82
C TYR A 122 1.79 -10.84 1.22
N VAL A 123 2.89 -10.86 1.95
CA VAL A 123 4.09 -11.63 1.60
C VAL A 123 4.28 -12.82 2.56
N GLY A 124 5.12 -13.76 2.17
CA GLY A 124 5.22 -15.13 2.65
C GLY A 124 5.18 -15.45 4.15
N ASP A 125 5.35 -14.47 5.04
CA ASP A 125 5.29 -14.61 6.50
C ASP A 125 4.11 -13.87 7.15
N GLY A 126 3.15 -13.45 6.33
CA GLY A 126 1.93 -12.78 6.80
C GLY A 126 2.09 -11.27 6.99
N ARG A 127 3.20 -10.68 6.57
CA ARG A 127 3.39 -9.23 6.53
C ARG A 127 2.60 -8.61 5.37
N ALA A 128 2.01 -7.45 5.59
CA ALA A 128 1.41 -6.65 4.53
C ALA A 128 2.47 -5.72 3.92
N ARG A 129 2.53 -5.70 2.59
CA ARG A 129 3.44 -4.85 1.83
C ARG A 129 2.72 -3.61 1.34
N PHE A 130 3.22 -2.44 1.68
CA PHE A 130 2.69 -1.15 1.27
C PHE A 130 3.64 -0.45 0.30
N VAL A 131 3.07 0.30 -0.64
CA VAL A 131 3.84 1.17 -1.55
C VAL A 131 3.14 2.52 -1.61
N LEU A 132 3.87 3.63 -1.66
CA LEU A 132 3.26 4.94 -1.83
C LEU A 132 2.44 4.99 -3.12
N LYS A 133 1.19 5.48 -3.01
CA LYS A 133 0.23 5.61 -4.11
C LYS A 133 0.78 6.52 -5.20
N ASP A 134 1.33 7.65 -4.79
CA ASP A 134 1.95 8.66 -5.63
C ASP A 134 3.41 8.88 -5.24
N CYS A 135 4.13 9.61 -6.05
CA CYS A 135 5.53 9.95 -5.78
C CYS A 135 5.64 11.07 -4.74
N LEU A 136 6.72 11.04 -3.98
CA LEU A 136 7.13 12.16 -3.14
C LEU A 136 7.33 13.43 -3.98
N ARG A 137 7.22 14.59 -3.34
CA ARG A 137 7.33 15.90 -3.99
C ARG A 137 8.66 16.07 -4.73
N GLU A 138 9.76 15.70 -4.11
CA GLU A 138 11.10 15.88 -4.65
C GLU A 138 11.52 14.68 -5.51
N PRO A 139 11.85 14.87 -6.79
CA PRO A 139 12.42 13.85 -7.64
C PRO A 139 13.90 13.65 -7.33
N TRP A 140 14.43 12.46 -7.58
CA TRP A 140 15.83 12.15 -7.32
C TRP A 140 16.42 11.26 -8.41
N GLU A 141 17.75 11.20 -8.49
CA GLU A 141 18.48 10.29 -9.38
C GLU A 141 18.78 8.95 -8.71
N MET A 142 18.97 7.89 -9.48
CA MET A 142 19.48 6.62 -8.96
C MET A 142 20.93 6.74 -8.53
N ASN A 143 21.76 7.42 -9.35
CA ASN A 143 23.14 7.77 -9.08
C ASN A 143 23.49 9.10 -9.73
N LYS A 144 24.39 9.89 -9.15
CA LYS A 144 24.90 11.13 -9.75
C LYS A 144 25.67 10.89 -11.05
N ALA A 145 26.27 9.71 -11.18
CA ALA A 145 26.97 9.28 -12.38
C ALA A 145 26.08 8.36 -13.24
N ALA A 146 26.36 8.30 -14.54
CA ALA A 146 25.73 7.37 -15.46
C ALA A 146 26.26 5.95 -15.22
N THR A 147 25.86 5.33 -14.14
CA THR A 147 26.28 3.97 -13.76
C THR A 147 25.19 3.27 -12.95
N ASN A 148 25.04 1.95 -13.16
CA ASN A 148 24.31 1.06 -12.30
C ASN A 148 25.24 0.05 -11.61
N ALA A 149 26.54 0.32 -11.58
CA ALA A 149 27.53 -0.54 -10.94
C ALA A 149 27.24 -0.68 -9.45
N GLY A 150 27.22 -1.92 -8.97
CA GLY A 150 26.84 -2.23 -7.60
C GLY A 150 25.33 -2.27 -7.33
N GLY A 151 24.51 -2.16 -8.40
CA GLY A 151 23.06 -2.29 -8.34
C GLY A 151 22.38 -1.24 -7.46
N TYR A 152 21.15 -1.54 -7.02
CA TYR A 152 20.45 -0.71 -6.04
C TYR A 152 21.17 -0.75 -4.67
N LEU A 153 21.73 -1.89 -4.30
CA LEU A 153 22.45 -2.07 -3.02
C LEU A 153 23.47 -0.96 -2.75
N LYS A 154 24.24 -0.53 -3.78
CA LYS A 154 25.28 0.51 -3.65
C LYS A 154 24.87 1.87 -4.24
N SER A 155 23.60 2.03 -4.67
CA SER A 155 23.14 3.27 -5.28
C SER A 155 23.03 4.43 -4.29
N GLU A 156 23.15 5.64 -4.82
CA GLU A 156 22.87 6.87 -4.04
C GLU A 156 21.36 6.97 -3.74
N ALA A 157 20.50 6.43 -4.60
CA ALA A 157 19.06 6.33 -4.36
C ALA A 157 18.72 5.55 -3.09
N ARG A 158 19.33 4.36 -2.90
CA ARG A 158 19.11 3.59 -1.68
C ARG A 158 19.52 4.36 -0.42
N ARG A 159 20.69 5.01 -0.49
CA ARG A 159 21.14 5.84 0.62
C ARG A 159 20.15 6.97 0.90
N HIS A 160 19.70 7.68 -0.13
CA HIS A 160 18.70 8.74 -0.01
C HIS A 160 17.39 8.23 0.61
N VAL A 161 16.89 7.06 0.19
CA VAL A 161 15.68 6.44 0.76
C VAL A 161 15.87 6.17 2.26
N LEU A 162 17.03 5.68 2.69
CA LEU A 162 17.25 5.28 4.08
C LEU A 162 17.68 6.43 4.99
N GLU A 163 18.47 7.38 4.49
CA GLU A 163 19.06 8.46 5.29
C GLU A 163 18.21 9.74 5.27
N ASP A 164 17.51 10.03 4.17
CA ASP A 164 16.76 11.29 4.01
C ASP A 164 15.24 11.09 4.01
N ILE A 165 14.72 10.04 3.35
CA ILE A 165 13.26 9.81 3.23
C ILE A 165 12.71 9.05 4.46
N LEU A 166 13.34 7.96 4.87
CA LEU A 166 12.87 7.17 6.01
C LEU A 166 12.69 8.01 7.29
N PRO A 167 13.59 8.95 7.65
CA PRO A 167 13.41 9.81 8.81
C PRO A 167 12.20 10.75 8.74
N LEU A 168 11.61 10.98 7.56
CA LEU A 168 10.41 11.81 7.41
C LEU A 168 9.15 11.10 7.93
N PHE A 169 9.14 9.78 7.95
CA PHE A 169 8.01 9.02 8.48
C PHE A 169 7.92 9.17 10.00
N PRO A 170 6.71 9.18 10.58
CA PRO A 170 6.52 9.21 12.03
C PRO A 170 7.29 8.09 12.74
N GLU A 171 7.90 8.39 13.87
CA GLU A 171 8.75 7.44 14.61
C GLU A 171 8.04 6.14 14.96
N GLU A 172 6.80 6.25 15.48
CA GLU A 172 5.99 5.09 15.82
C GLU A 172 5.72 4.17 14.61
N LEU A 173 5.51 4.76 13.42
CA LEU A 173 5.32 4.00 12.19
C LEU A 173 6.61 3.36 11.73
N ARG A 174 7.75 4.07 11.79
CA ARG A 174 9.09 3.53 11.45
C ARG A 174 9.48 2.34 12.31
N GLU A 175 9.17 2.38 13.60
CA GLU A 175 9.39 1.26 14.54
C GLU A 175 8.51 0.03 14.23
N ALA A 176 7.43 0.24 13.48
CA ALA A 176 6.54 -0.81 13.04
C ALA A 176 6.93 -1.43 11.70
N PHE A 177 7.82 -0.80 10.93
CA PHE A 177 8.31 -1.34 9.67
C PHE A 177 9.14 -2.60 9.90
N GLU A 178 8.81 -3.65 9.16
CA GLU A 178 9.54 -4.90 9.16
C GLU A 178 10.57 -4.91 8.02
N PRO A 179 11.81 -5.36 8.27
CA PRO A 179 12.83 -5.41 7.22
C PRO A 179 12.42 -6.34 6.07
N ARG A 180 12.51 -5.86 4.84
CA ARG A 180 12.42 -6.69 3.64
C ARG A 180 13.80 -7.22 3.30
N ASN A 181 13.95 -8.53 3.30
CA ASN A 181 15.14 -9.19 2.75
C ASN A 181 15.08 -9.11 1.23
N MET A 182 16.09 -8.51 0.64
CA MET A 182 16.23 -8.34 -0.80
C MET A 182 17.43 -9.11 -1.32
N VAL A 183 17.31 -9.61 -2.54
CA VAL A 183 18.37 -10.34 -3.24
C VAL A 183 18.62 -9.66 -4.57
N GLU A 184 19.87 -9.32 -4.86
CA GLU A 184 20.26 -8.67 -6.11
C GLU A 184 21.49 -9.34 -6.69
N GLU A 185 21.49 -9.63 -7.99
CA GLU A 185 22.65 -10.13 -8.70
C GLU A 185 23.52 -8.96 -9.17
N ILE A 186 24.71 -8.84 -8.60
CA ILE A 186 25.71 -7.81 -8.93
C ILE A 186 26.98 -8.51 -9.39
N ASP A 187 27.46 -8.18 -10.58
CA ASP A 187 28.68 -8.75 -11.18
C ASP A 187 28.69 -10.29 -11.23
N GLY A 188 27.51 -10.91 -11.36
CA GLY A 188 27.35 -12.36 -11.40
C GLY A 188 27.29 -13.06 -10.04
N GLU A 189 27.31 -12.31 -8.94
CA GLU A 189 27.16 -12.80 -7.57
C GLU A 189 25.84 -12.32 -6.96
N LEU A 190 25.20 -13.19 -6.16
CA LEU A 190 24.00 -12.83 -5.41
C LEU A 190 24.40 -12.15 -4.10
N HIS A 191 23.81 -10.98 -3.89
CA HIS A 191 23.96 -10.19 -2.67
C HIS A 191 22.64 -10.11 -1.93
N GLU A 192 22.64 -10.49 -0.65
CA GLU A 192 21.50 -10.39 0.25
C GLU A 192 21.65 -9.18 1.17
N TYR A 193 20.59 -8.40 1.33
CA TYR A 193 20.54 -7.25 2.21
C TYR A 193 19.10 -6.97 2.65
N ALA A 194 18.91 -6.17 3.67
CA ALA A 194 17.59 -5.85 4.19
C ALA A 194 17.42 -4.34 4.40
N ASP A 195 16.25 -3.83 4.00
CA ASP A 195 15.84 -2.44 4.20
C ASP A 195 14.42 -2.36 4.75
N THR A 196 14.16 -1.38 5.60
CA THR A 196 12.81 -1.10 6.15
C THR A 196 11.99 -0.17 5.28
N LEU A 197 12.65 0.63 4.44
CA LEU A 197 12.03 1.44 3.38
C LEU A 197 12.83 1.19 2.09
N TRP A 198 12.15 0.90 1.00
CA TRP A 198 12.78 0.44 -0.24
C TRP A 198 12.04 0.94 -1.49
N LEU A 199 12.70 1.00 -2.65
CA LEU A 199 12.02 1.18 -3.92
C LEU A 199 11.47 -0.15 -4.45
N PRO A 200 10.28 -0.17 -5.07
CA PRO A 200 9.77 -1.35 -5.75
C PRO A 200 10.74 -1.85 -6.83
N SER A 201 10.79 -3.15 -7.01
CA SER A 201 11.51 -3.77 -8.13
C SER A 201 10.65 -3.79 -9.40
N ALA A 202 11.28 -4.06 -10.54
CA ALA A 202 10.55 -4.29 -11.77
C ALA A 202 9.64 -5.53 -11.67
N THR A 203 10.07 -6.55 -10.94
CA THR A 203 9.25 -7.74 -10.66
C THR A 203 8.05 -7.41 -9.75
N ASP A 204 8.21 -6.53 -8.76
CA ASP A 204 7.09 -6.07 -7.92
C ASP A 204 5.99 -5.38 -8.74
N VAL A 205 6.37 -4.71 -9.84
CA VAL A 205 5.45 -3.89 -10.64
C VAL A 205 4.94 -4.62 -11.88
N PHE A 206 5.80 -5.34 -12.59
CA PHE A 206 5.47 -5.94 -13.88
C PHE A 206 5.46 -7.47 -13.86
N GLY A 207 5.92 -8.11 -12.78
CA GLY A 207 6.20 -9.54 -12.76
C GLY A 207 7.55 -9.87 -13.37
N ALA A 208 7.78 -11.13 -13.68
CA ALA A 208 9.03 -11.56 -14.34
C ALA A 208 9.13 -10.98 -15.76
N GLY A 209 10.32 -10.54 -16.14
CA GLY A 209 10.59 -9.95 -17.45
C GLY A 209 12.00 -10.22 -17.93
N ASP A 210 12.22 -10.00 -19.23
CA ASP A 210 13.51 -10.28 -19.90
C ASP A 210 14.53 -9.11 -19.79
N TRP A 211 14.09 -7.94 -19.34
CA TRP A 211 14.92 -6.73 -19.31
C TRP A 211 15.69 -6.54 -18.00
N TRP A 212 15.24 -7.18 -16.94
CA TRP A 212 15.92 -7.18 -15.64
C TRP A 212 16.23 -8.60 -15.20
N LYS A 213 17.14 -8.73 -14.27
CA LYS A 213 17.51 -10.02 -13.70
C LYS A 213 16.42 -10.55 -12.78
N ALA A 214 16.46 -11.84 -12.52
CA ALA A 214 15.56 -12.44 -11.55
C ALA A 214 15.71 -11.78 -10.17
N GLU A 215 14.58 -11.45 -9.57
CA GLU A 215 14.47 -10.84 -8.25
C GLU A 215 13.65 -11.77 -7.35
N PRO A 216 14.30 -12.80 -6.75
CA PRO A 216 13.62 -13.90 -6.05
C PRO A 216 12.86 -13.45 -4.79
N ASP A 217 13.17 -12.26 -4.27
CA ASP A 217 12.44 -11.62 -3.16
C ASP A 217 11.18 -10.87 -3.60
N SER A 218 10.89 -10.86 -4.88
CA SER A 218 9.84 -10.04 -5.49
C SER A 218 8.79 -10.89 -6.17
N VAL A 219 7.55 -10.41 -6.10
CA VAL A 219 6.38 -10.94 -6.81
C VAL A 219 5.52 -9.77 -7.23
N GLN A 220 4.88 -9.87 -8.40
CA GLN A 220 3.99 -8.80 -8.86
C GLN A 220 2.88 -8.54 -7.83
N LEU A 221 2.86 -7.31 -7.31
CA LEU A 221 1.86 -6.89 -6.33
C LEU A 221 0.50 -6.71 -7.00
N GLU A 222 -0.57 -7.02 -6.25
CA GLU A 222 -1.95 -6.92 -6.75
C GLU A 222 -2.28 -5.52 -7.29
N ILE A 223 -1.76 -4.49 -6.64
CA ILE A 223 -1.97 -3.07 -7.00
C ILE A 223 -1.28 -2.64 -8.30
N PHE A 224 -0.47 -3.50 -8.94
CA PHE A 224 0.24 -3.18 -10.18
C PHE A 224 -0.14 -4.10 -11.36
N LYS A 225 -1.17 -4.92 -11.21
CA LYS A 225 -1.61 -5.80 -12.30
C LYS A 225 -2.16 -5.03 -13.50
N GLU A 226 -2.91 -3.98 -13.24
CA GLU A 226 -3.46 -3.12 -14.29
C GLU A 226 -2.51 -1.95 -14.60
N GLU A 227 -2.35 -1.60 -15.88
CA GLU A 227 -1.45 -0.53 -16.31
C GLU A 227 -1.80 0.83 -15.69
N ARG A 228 -3.10 1.14 -15.60
CA ARG A 228 -3.59 2.37 -14.97
C ARG A 228 -3.19 2.53 -13.50
N ASP A 229 -3.01 1.42 -12.78
CA ASP A 229 -2.68 1.41 -11.36
C ASP A 229 -1.17 1.63 -11.11
N ARG A 230 -0.36 1.59 -12.18
CA ARG A 230 1.08 1.92 -12.17
C ARG A 230 1.33 3.41 -12.41
N VAL A 231 0.32 4.14 -12.90
CA VAL A 231 0.41 5.59 -13.12
C VAL A 231 0.48 6.29 -11.78
N LYS A 232 1.51 7.08 -11.56
CA LYS A 232 1.69 7.87 -10.34
C LYS A 232 1.81 9.35 -10.68
N SER A 233 1.39 10.17 -9.74
CA SER A 233 1.52 11.62 -9.81
C SER A 233 2.56 12.13 -8.82
N ARG A 234 3.02 13.35 -9.01
CA ARG A 234 3.84 14.08 -8.06
C ARG A 234 3.13 15.38 -7.69
N PRO A 235 3.15 15.81 -6.42
CA PRO A 235 2.56 17.08 -6.02
C PRO A 235 3.01 18.23 -6.92
N ASP A 236 2.08 19.08 -7.31
CA ASP A 236 2.31 20.28 -8.17
C ASP A 236 2.84 20.01 -9.59
N TYR A 237 2.96 18.75 -10.01
CA TYR A 237 3.49 18.38 -11.33
C TYR A 237 2.49 17.58 -12.21
N GLY A 238 1.65 16.73 -11.58
CA GLY A 238 0.79 15.78 -12.28
C GLY A 238 1.46 14.42 -12.50
N THR A 239 1.00 13.64 -13.48
CA THR A 239 1.55 12.31 -13.76
C THR A 239 3.03 12.38 -14.09
N CYS A 240 3.81 11.46 -13.54
CA CYS A 240 5.26 11.47 -13.68
C CYS A 240 5.84 10.06 -13.86
N CYS A 241 7.04 10.01 -14.42
CA CYS A 241 7.87 8.80 -14.42
C CYS A 241 8.43 8.58 -13.02
N TRP A 242 8.58 7.30 -12.61
CA TRP A 242 9.10 6.97 -11.28
C TRP A 242 10.02 5.75 -11.29
N TRP A 243 11.06 5.80 -10.46
CA TRP A 243 12.12 4.82 -10.41
C TRP A 243 11.71 3.47 -9.81
N LEU A 244 12.27 2.42 -10.40
CA LEU A 244 12.34 1.09 -9.81
C LEU A 244 13.79 0.77 -9.42
N ARG A 245 13.98 -0.10 -8.43
CA ARG A 245 15.32 -0.48 -7.97
C ARG A 245 16.10 -1.36 -8.94
N SER A 246 15.46 -1.92 -9.96
CA SER A 246 16.03 -2.91 -10.86
C SER A 246 16.98 -2.30 -11.89
N PRO A 247 18.28 -2.67 -11.91
CA PRO A 247 19.16 -2.31 -13.00
C PRO A 247 18.78 -3.08 -14.28
N LEU A 248 18.97 -2.45 -15.44
CA LEU A 248 18.80 -3.12 -16.73
C LEU A 248 19.95 -4.11 -16.96
N SER A 249 19.64 -5.36 -17.24
CA SER A 249 20.63 -6.45 -17.27
C SER A 249 21.74 -6.33 -18.34
N SER A 250 21.47 -5.59 -19.42
CA SER A 250 22.40 -5.50 -20.58
C SER A 250 23.20 -4.19 -20.66
N TYR A 251 23.01 -3.25 -19.74
CA TYR A 251 23.62 -1.93 -19.78
C TYR A 251 24.12 -1.50 -18.40
N SER A 252 25.34 -0.99 -18.34
CA SER A 252 26.00 -0.60 -17.09
C SER A 252 25.63 0.80 -16.56
N THR A 253 24.69 1.49 -17.21
CA THR A 253 24.35 2.90 -16.89
C THR A 253 22.89 3.15 -16.62
N ILE A 254 22.05 2.10 -16.68
CA ILE A 254 20.60 2.24 -16.83
C ILE A 254 19.87 1.48 -15.72
N PHE A 255 18.79 2.11 -15.20
CA PHE A 255 17.79 1.46 -14.36
C PHE A 255 16.43 1.44 -15.06
N VAL A 256 15.56 0.52 -14.62
CA VAL A 256 14.18 0.42 -15.05
C VAL A 256 13.35 1.48 -14.33
N PHE A 257 12.37 2.06 -15.02
CA PHE A 257 11.40 2.98 -14.45
C PHE A 257 10.00 2.73 -15.03
N VAL A 258 8.98 3.25 -14.36
CA VAL A 258 7.61 3.29 -14.87
C VAL A 258 7.38 4.67 -15.51
N ALA A 259 6.90 4.67 -16.74
CA ALA A 259 6.55 5.90 -17.45
C ALA A 259 5.24 6.53 -16.94
N ALA A 260 4.98 7.76 -17.32
CA ALA A 260 3.79 8.51 -16.88
C ALA A 260 2.46 7.88 -17.33
N ASP A 261 2.49 6.99 -18.31
CA ASP A 261 1.35 6.19 -18.80
C ASP A 261 1.22 4.82 -18.13
N GLY A 262 2.15 4.44 -17.24
CA GLY A 262 2.17 3.13 -16.56
C GLY A 262 2.99 2.05 -17.28
N ALA A 263 3.57 2.36 -18.44
CA ALA A 263 4.40 1.41 -19.20
C ALA A 263 5.81 1.28 -18.60
N VAL A 264 6.46 0.13 -18.88
CA VAL A 264 7.85 -0.11 -18.48
C VAL A 264 8.82 0.55 -19.45
N TYR A 265 9.80 1.27 -18.92
CA TYR A 265 10.92 1.84 -19.68
C TYR A 265 12.22 1.78 -18.88
N TYR A 266 13.29 2.28 -19.49
CA TYR A 266 14.61 2.33 -18.88
C TYR A 266 15.36 3.59 -19.30
N ILE A 267 16.14 4.13 -18.36
CA ILE A 267 16.89 5.37 -18.60
C ILE A 267 18.16 5.43 -17.75
N THR A 268 19.05 6.33 -18.09
CA THR A 268 20.34 6.51 -17.40
C THR A 268 20.16 6.98 -15.95
N ALA A 269 20.96 6.42 -15.07
CA ALA A 269 20.88 6.55 -13.61
C ALA A 269 20.93 7.99 -13.06
N TYR A 270 21.52 8.96 -13.79
CA TYR A 270 21.71 10.34 -13.32
C TYR A 270 20.48 11.25 -13.54
N LEU A 271 19.42 10.73 -14.17
CA LEU A 271 18.21 11.53 -14.34
C LEU A 271 17.35 11.50 -13.09
N SER A 272 16.72 12.63 -12.78
CA SER A 272 15.81 12.73 -11.64
C SER A 272 14.41 12.36 -12.05
N LEU A 273 13.86 11.30 -11.45
CA LEU A 273 12.47 10.86 -11.59
C LEU A 273 11.78 10.80 -10.21
N GLY A 274 10.49 10.50 -10.20
CA GLY A 274 9.72 10.34 -8.97
C GLY A 274 10.19 9.15 -8.12
N PHE A 275 10.00 9.26 -6.81
CA PHE A 275 10.24 8.19 -5.83
C PHE A 275 8.93 7.83 -5.15
N ALA A 276 8.56 6.57 -5.19
CA ALA A 276 7.40 5.99 -4.51
C ALA A 276 7.84 4.77 -3.71
N PRO A 277 8.51 4.97 -2.57
CA PRO A 277 9.02 3.86 -1.77
C PRO A 277 7.90 3.02 -1.16
N GLY A 278 8.27 1.81 -0.75
CA GLY A 278 7.42 0.88 -0.03
C GLY A 278 8.03 0.44 1.30
N PHE A 279 7.20 -0.15 2.14
CA PHE A 279 7.56 -0.73 3.43
C PHE A 279 6.70 -1.96 3.72
N ASP A 280 7.19 -2.86 4.55
CA ASP A 280 6.46 -4.02 5.05
C ASP A 280 6.07 -3.82 6.53
N MET A 281 4.91 -4.36 6.92
CA MET A 281 4.42 -4.36 8.32
C MET A 281 3.84 -5.71 8.72
#